data_b0458d0812877214305e3cd3a7516bda
#
_entry.id   b0458d0812877214305e3cd3a7516bda
#
_cell.length_a   1.000
_cell.length_b   1.000
_cell.length_c   1.000
_cell.angle_alpha   90.00
_cell.angle_beta   90.00
_cell.angle_gamma   90.00
#
_symmetry.space_group_name_H-M   'P 1'
#
loop_
_entity.id
_entity.type
_entity.pdbx_description
1 polymer ?
#
loop_
_entity_poly.entity_id
_entity_poly.type
_entity_poly.pdbx_seq_one_letter_code
_entity_poly.pdbx_strand_id
1 'polypeptide(L)'
;MSVTALACAGLLAATACSGGSDSGSSDGPVTVKVMTWESAETNAAIKKALADFKDDNVKVELLDTPSGQYGDKLASLTQAKQLPDLFWCGNDTEQQYTSQGLLVDWADKIQNGDGDFKADKFVPSAIENWKTADGQMGGLPSLMNTYGVWYNADAFTAAGLPLPKAGWTWDDMYAAAAKLANKNGAKYGLVADQLTGPDGPFTMSMYSVSAGGAPFTDNVNHPTKAEADDKYKEGVEKLTAAIKNGSVAPPGYDAANVQSLFAAGKVPMTFGGQWLAAGFQTDKPKVKYGFAPFPQVQTPTTLYDSVGICTPQYTKDQDATYKVLQYINTKVWDAVLPSSPVAPPAYTPAQTSYFDALTKAQQQTVVDTVKADLSAEKTVGVRFTTQWASQVGDLTTANYQPILSGKKPITDLPAYVDKINGLIKQGS
;
A
#
# COMPACT_ATOMS: atom_id res chain seq x y z
N MET A 1 18.86 61.81 -32.12
CA MET A 1 19.10 61.69 -33.54
C MET A 1 18.35 60.53 -34.08
N SER A 2 17.28 60.81 -34.84
CA SER A 2 16.66 60.17 -36.02
C SER A 2 16.21 58.68 -35.83
N VAL A 3 14.99 58.42 -35.50
CA VAL A 3 13.78 58.12 -36.31
C VAL A 3 14.04 57.49 -37.66
N THR A 4 13.58 56.30 -37.90
CA THR A 4 12.95 55.86 -39.12
C THR A 4 11.94 54.76 -38.90
N ALA A 5 10.68 55.08 -39.04
CA ALA A 5 9.54 54.19 -39.18
C ALA A 5 9.47 53.69 -40.62
N LEU A 6 9.15 52.39 -40.79
CA LEU A 6 8.68 51.83 -42.04
C LEU A 6 7.36 51.09 -41.81
N ALA A 7 6.31 51.74 -42.32
CA ALA A 7 4.99 51.11 -42.45
C ALA A 7 4.96 50.31 -43.75
N CYS A 8 4.47 49.09 -43.73
CA CYS A 8 3.96 48.37 -44.89
C CYS A 8 2.55 47.87 -44.57
N ALA A 9 1.60 48.54 -45.25
CA ALA A 9 0.22 48.07 -45.38
C ALA A 9 0.16 46.98 -46.46
N GLY A 10 -0.66 45.99 -46.29
CA GLY A 10 -0.85 44.99 -47.35
C GLY A 10 -1.96 43.98 -47.04
N LEU A 11 -3.15 44.28 -47.51
CA LEU A 11 -4.27 43.44 -47.98
C LEU A 11 -4.90 42.41 -47.07
N LEU A 12 -6.08 42.72 -46.62
CA LEU A 12 -7.19 41.85 -46.28
C LEU A 12 -7.64 41.06 -47.53
N ALA A 13 -7.53 39.70 -47.45
CA ALA A 13 -8.31 38.81 -48.30
C ALA A 13 -9.22 38.00 -47.37
N ALA A 14 -10.49 38.40 -47.31
CA ALA A 14 -11.56 37.64 -46.73
C ALA A 14 -11.90 36.45 -47.64
N THR A 15 -11.57 35.24 -47.23
CA THR A 15 -12.19 34.02 -47.76
C THR A 15 -13.11 33.44 -46.69
N ALA A 16 -14.40 33.69 -46.87
CA ALA A 16 -15.46 32.94 -46.22
C ALA A 16 -15.41 31.53 -46.77
N CYS A 17 -15.11 30.55 -45.92
CA CYS A 17 -15.44 29.16 -46.13
C CYS A 17 -16.44 28.72 -45.08
N SER A 18 -17.57 28.28 -45.61
CA SER A 18 -18.75 27.72 -44.99
C SER A 18 -18.43 26.68 -43.96
N GLY A 19 -19.28 26.63 -42.91
CA GLY A 19 -19.27 25.62 -41.86
C GLY A 19 -19.40 24.21 -42.43
N GLY A 20 -18.47 23.41 -41.98
CA GLY A 20 -18.57 21.97 -41.89
C GLY A 20 -18.18 21.63 -40.45
N SER A 21 -19.15 21.28 -39.65
CA SER A 21 -18.92 20.59 -38.38
C SER A 21 -18.45 19.18 -38.73
N ASP A 22 -17.17 19.04 -39.02
CA ASP A 22 -16.52 17.74 -39.01
C ASP A 22 -16.29 17.37 -37.54
N SER A 23 -17.23 16.60 -37.01
CA SER A 23 -16.96 15.67 -35.94
C SER A 23 -16.07 14.56 -36.52
N GLY A 24 -14.78 14.88 -36.68
CA GLY A 24 -13.77 13.90 -37.08
C GLY A 24 -13.67 12.82 -36.02
N SER A 25 -14.36 11.70 -36.21
CA SER A 25 -13.97 10.43 -35.63
C SER A 25 -12.53 10.18 -36.07
N SER A 26 -11.59 10.17 -35.11
CA SER A 26 -10.21 9.74 -35.37
C SER A 26 -10.28 8.25 -35.76
N ASP A 27 -10.12 7.94 -37.03
CA ASP A 27 -10.17 6.59 -37.61
C ASP A 27 -9.00 5.69 -37.18
N GLY A 28 -8.44 5.87 -36.00
CA GLY A 28 -7.32 5.11 -35.48
C GLY A 28 -7.62 4.52 -34.11
N PRO A 29 -6.89 3.46 -33.74
CA PRO A 29 -7.05 2.83 -32.42
C PRO A 29 -6.77 3.81 -31.30
N VAL A 30 -7.61 3.76 -30.25
CA VAL A 30 -7.43 4.52 -28.99
C VAL A 30 -6.18 4.00 -28.28
N THR A 31 -5.32 4.89 -27.80
CA THR A 31 -4.17 4.49 -26.99
C THR A 31 -4.49 4.71 -25.53
N VAL A 32 -4.51 3.61 -24.74
CA VAL A 32 -4.63 3.63 -23.28
C VAL A 32 -3.22 3.64 -22.67
N LYS A 33 -2.90 4.67 -21.94
CA LYS A 33 -1.60 4.86 -21.27
C LYS A 33 -1.65 4.33 -19.85
N VAL A 34 -0.66 3.53 -19.48
CA VAL A 34 -0.53 2.89 -18.16
C VAL A 34 0.75 3.38 -17.47
N MET A 35 0.69 3.72 -16.18
CA MET A 35 1.84 4.11 -15.37
C MET A 35 1.87 3.31 -14.07
N THR A 36 3.05 2.76 -13.71
CA THR A 36 3.24 1.95 -12.51
C THR A 36 4.43 2.43 -11.69
N TRP A 37 4.49 2.03 -10.41
CA TRP A 37 5.67 2.22 -9.55
C TRP A 37 6.56 0.99 -9.48
N GLU A 38 6.24 -0.04 -10.25
CA GLU A 38 6.94 -1.32 -10.16
C GLU A 38 8.43 -1.20 -10.53
N SER A 39 9.22 -2.19 -10.10
CA SER A 39 10.63 -2.25 -10.47
C SER A 39 10.80 -2.35 -11.99
N ALA A 40 11.99 -2.01 -12.50
CA ALA A 40 12.28 -2.12 -13.93
C ALA A 40 12.08 -3.56 -14.46
N GLU A 41 12.40 -4.57 -13.64
CA GLU A 41 12.21 -5.99 -13.97
C GLU A 41 10.71 -6.34 -14.05
N THR A 42 9.93 -5.95 -13.05
CA THR A 42 8.48 -6.18 -13.03
C THR A 42 7.80 -5.42 -14.17
N ASN A 43 8.19 -4.17 -14.43
CA ASN A 43 7.68 -3.38 -15.56
C ASN A 43 7.99 -4.01 -16.92
N ALA A 44 9.16 -4.64 -17.09
CA ALA A 44 9.45 -5.38 -18.32
C ALA A 44 8.50 -6.58 -18.51
N ALA A 45 8.17 -7.29 -17.44
CA ALA A 45 7.20 -8.38 -17.47
C ALA A 45 5.77 -7.86 -17.75
N ILE A 46 5.35 -6.76 -17.11
CA ILE A 46 4.06 -6.10 -17.36
C ILE A 46 3.96 -5.67 -18.82
N LYS A 47 5.00 -5.01 -19.36
CA LYS A 47 5.04 -4.57 -20.76
C LYS A 47 4.87 -5.73 -21.73
N LYS A 48 5.54 -6.85 -21.46
CA LYS A 48 5.40 -8.07 -22.26
C LYS A 48 3.97 -8.62 -22.21
N ALA A 49 3.38 -8.70 -21.03
CA ALA A 49 2.00 -9.18 -20.85
C ALA A 49 0.97 -8.25 -21.51
N LEU A 50 1.15 -6.93 -21.42
CA LEU A 50 0.30 -5.95 -22.11
C LEU A 50 0.38 -6.04 -23.64
N ALA A 51 1.51 -6.49 -24.20
CA ALA A 51 1.63 -6.70 -25.65
C ALA A 51 0.75 -7.86 -26.18
N ASP A 52 0.29 -8.73 -25.28
CA ASP A 52 -0.64 -9.83 -25.63
C ASP A 52 -2.12 -9.40 -25.59
N PHE A 53 -2.41 -8.17 -25.16
CA PHE A 53 -3.76 -7.59 -25.24
C PHE A 53 -4.21 -7.49 -26.72
N LYS A 54 -5.38 -8.01 -27.03
CA LYS A 54 -5.92 -8.06 -28.40
C LYS A 54 -7.25 -7.31 -28.47
N ASP A 55 -7.20 -6.14 -29.04
CA ASP A 55 -8.37 -5.36 -29.46
C ASP A 55 -7.91 -4.47 -30.64
N ASP A 56 -8.55 -4.60 -31.79
CA ASP A 56 -8.13 -3.89 -33.00
C ASP A 56 -8.28 -2.35 -32.88
N ASN A 57 -9.15 -1.93 -31.97
CA ASN A 57 -9.45 -0.51 -31.74
C ASN A 57 -8.70 0.09 -30.53
N VAL A 58 -7.93 -0.72 -29.77
CA VAL A 58 -7.26 -0.26 -28.55
C VAL A 58 -5.79 -0.67 -28.57
N LYS A 59 -4.90 0.30 -28.38
CA LYS A 59 -3.47 0.09 -28.11
C LYS A 59 -3.19 0.37 -26.64
N VAL A 60 -2.25 -0.37 -26.06
CA VAL A 60 -1.79 -0.14 -24.68
C VAL A 60 -0.34 0.31 -24.68
N GLU A 61 -0.06 1.41 -23.99
CA GLU A 61 1.28 1.96 -23.82
C GLU A 61 1.66 2.01 -22.33
N LEU A 62 2.68 1.27 -21.93
CA LEU A 62 3.28 1.39 -20.60
C LEU A 62 4.28 2.55 -20.61
N LEU A 63 4.02 3.57 -19.80
CA LEU A 63 4.88 4.74 -19.67
C LEU A 63 6.10 4.40 -18.80
N ASP A 64 7.26 4.87 -19.23
CA ASP A 64 8.47 4.74 -18.43
C ASP A 64 8.41 5.66 -17.19
N THR A 65 8.62 5.05 -16.01
CA THR A 65 8.65 5.75 -14.73
C THR A 65 9.89 5.30 -13.97
N PRO A 66 10.91 6.18 -13.83
CA PRO A 66 12.11 5.84 -13.08
C PRO A 66 11.77 5.43 -11.63
N SER A 67 12.45 4.40 -11.14
CA SER A 67 12.27 3.91 -9.78
C SER A 67 12.49 5.02 -8.75
N GLY A 68 11.63 5.09 -7.74
CA GLY A 68 11.70 6.10 -6.67
C GLY A 68 11.19 7.50 -7.05
N GLN A 69 10.79 7.75 -8.31
CA GLN A 69 10.27 9.05 -8.76
C GLN A 69 8.75 9.03 -9.01
N TYR A 70 8.08 7.92 -8.71
CA TYR A 70 6.67 7.78 -9.04
C TYR A 70 5.78 8.83 -8.36
N GLY A 71 5.96 9.06 -7.06
CA GLY A 71 5.15 10.02 -6.29
C GLY A 71 5.27 11.46 -6.81
N ASP A 72 6.50 11.93 -7.05
CA ASP A 72 6.76 13.27 -7.58
C ASP A 72 6.18 13.43 -8.98
N LYS A 73 6.33 12.42 -9.82
CA LYS A 73 5.76 12.39 -11.17
C LYS A 73 4.24 12.41 -11.13
N LEU A 74 3.63 11.59 -10.26
CA LEU A 74 2.18 11.55 -10.08
C LEU A 74 1.65 12.93 -9.65
N ALA A 75 2.24 13.55 -8.65
CA ALA A 75 1.84 14.87 -8.17
C ALA A 75 1.94 15.94 -9.28
N SER A 76 3.03 15.93 -10.04
CA SER A 76 3.22 16.86 -11.17
C SER A 76 2.16 16.66 -12.26
N LEU A 77 1.89 15.40 -12.64
CA LEU A 77 0.89 15.08 -13.66
C LEU A 77 -0.53 15.40 -13.20
N THR A 78 -0.83 15.23 -11.91
CA THR A 78 -2.12 15.61 -11.32
C THR A 78 -2.36 17.11 -11.44
N GLN A 79 -1.37 17.93 -11.06
CA GLN A 79 -1.44 19.39 -11.17
C GLN A 79 -1.60 19.86 -12.64
N ALA A 80 -0.92 19.19 -13.57
CA ALA A 80 -0.99 19.49 -14.99
C ALA A 80 -2.27 18.95 -15.68
N LYS A 81 -3.11 18.16 -15.00
CA LYS A 81 -4.23 17.39 -15.58
C LYS A 81 -3.78 16.49 -16.75
N GLN A 82 -2.67 15.81 -16.57
CA GLN A 82 -2.01 14.95 -17.57
C GLN A 82 -1.74 13.54 -17.03
N LEU A 83 -2.51 13.10 -16.03
CA LEU A 83 -2.44 11.69 -15.57
C LEU A 83 -2.68 10.75 -16.75
N PRO A 84 -2.00 9.61 -16.81
CA PRO A 84 -2.29 8.56 -17.79
C PRO A 84 -3.67 7.95 -17.52
N ASP A 85 -4.23 7.25 -18.51
CA ASP A 85 -5.57 6.65 -18.42
C ASP A 85 -5.69 5.65 -17.28
N LEU A 86 -4.63 4.91 -17.00
CA LEU A 86 -4.51 3.99 -15.87
C LEU A 86 -3.21 4.26 -15.12
N PHE A 87 -3.29 4.42 -13.82
CA PHE A 87 -2.10 4.59 -12.99
C PHE A 87 -2.25 3.85 -11.65
N TRP A 88 -1.12 3.29 -11.16
CA TRP A 88 -1.10 2.64 -9.85
C TRP A 88 -1.38 3.66 -8.75
N CYS A 89 -2.22 3.29 -7.82
CA CYS A 89 -2.59 4.13 -6.69
C CYS A 89 -2.80 3.26 -5.43
N GLY A 90 -2.50 3.82 -4.27
CA GLY A 90 -2.97 3.28 -3.00
C GLY A 90 -4.43 3.68 -2.77
N ASN A 91 -5.11 3.01 -1.88
CA ASN A 91 -6.48 3.38 -1.51
C ASN A 91 -6.54 4.78 -0.86
N ASP A 92 -5.46 5.25 -0.24
CA ASP A 92 -5.34 6.62 0.26
C ASP A 92 -5.41 7.67 -0.86
N THR A 93 -4.66 7.47 -1.94
CA THR A 93 -4.70 8.33 -3.13
C THR A 93 -6.05 8.25 -3.82
N GLU A 94 -6.60 7.04 -3.95
CA GLU A 94 -7.93 6.81 -4.54
C GLU A 94 -9.00 7.57 -3.78
N GLN A 95 -9.10 7.42 -2.45
CA GLN A 95 -10.09 8.10 -1.61
C GLN A 95 -9.98 9.63 -1.72
N GLN A 96 -8.75 10.16 -1.67
CA GLN A 96 -8.52 11.61 -1.79
C GLN A 96 -8.92 12.14 -3.17
N TYR A 97 -8.55 11.45 -4.24
CA TYR A 97 -8.82 11.92 -5.61
C TYR A 97 -10.29 11.75 -5.99
N THR A 98 -10.93 10.65 -5.54
CA THR A 98 -12.37 10.45 -5.75
C THR A 98 -13.20 11.53 -5.06
N SER A 99 -12.89 11.85 -3.80
CA SER A 99 -13.58 12.92 -3.07
C SER A 99 -13.43 14.30 -3.70
N GLN A 100 -12.41 14.51 -4.52
CA GLN A 100 -12.18 15.73 -5.30
C GLN A 100 -12.81 15.68 -6.70
N GLY A 101 -13.47 14.60 -7.08
CA GLY A 101 -14.05 14.41 -8.42
C GLY A 101 -13.00 14.26 -9.52
N LEU A 102 -11.79 13.84 -9.20
CA LEU A 102 -10.68 13.69 -10.15
C LEU A 102 -10.68 12.35 -10.89
N LEU A 103 -11.39 11.34 -10.37
CA LEU A 103 -11.40 9.98 -10.88
C LEU A 103 -12.74 9.57 -11.47
N VAL A 104 -12.71 8.63 -12.40
CA VAL A 104 -13.91 7.96 -12.95
C VAL A 104 -14.46 7.01 -11.89
N ASP A 105 -15.75 7.08 -11.63
CA ASP A 105 -16.43 6.11 -10.76
C ASP A 105 -16.69 4.80 -11.51
N TRP A 106 -16.08 3.72 -11.02
CA TRP A 106 -16.23 2.35 -11.54
C TRP A 106 -17.21 1.50 -10.73
N ALA A 107 -17.86 2.04 -9.68
CA ALA A 107 -18.70 1.25 -8.77
C ALA A 107 -19.78 0.46 -9.52
N ASP A 108 -20.54 1.10 -10.41
CA ASP A 108 -21.59 0.44 -11.17
C ASP A 108 -21.03 -0.62 -12.13
N LYS A 109 -19.91 -0.33 -12.80
CA LYS A 109 -19.30 -1.27 -13.75
C LYS A 109 -18.78 -2.54 -13.07
N ILE A 110 -18.19 -2.43 -11.87
CA ILE A 110 -17.69 -3.59 -11.13
C ILE A 110 -18.82 -4.34 -10.40
N GLN A 111 -19.84 -3.64 -9.94
CA GLN A 111 -20.97 -4.26 -9.24
C GLN A 111 -21.88 -5.03 -10.21
N ASN A 112 -22.18 -4.44 -11.37
CA ASN A 112 -23.11 -4.95 -12.36
C ASN A 112 -22.42 -5.47 -13.62
N GLY A 113 -21.10 -5.69 -13.58
CA GLY A 113 -20.29 -6.09 -14.72
C GLY A 113 -20.71 -7.43 -15.32
N ASP A 114 -20.50 -7.55 -16.63
CA ASP A 114 -20.77 -8.79 -17.37
C ASP A 114 -19.64 -9.82 -17.18
N GLY A 115 -20.01 -11.09 -17.07
CA GLY A 115 -19.06 -12.21 -17.00
C GLY A 115 -18.44 -12.37 -15.61
N ASP A 116 -17.16 -12.82 -15.59
CA ASP A 116 -16.46 -13.19 -14.36
C ASP A 116 -15.75 -12.03 -13.68
N PHE A 117 -15.63 -10.85 -14.32
CA PHE A 117 -14.96 -9.68 -13.73
C PHE A 117 -15.99 -8.79 -13.04
N LYS A 118 -16.31 -9.12 -11.79
CA LYS A 118 -17.29 -8.41 -10.96
C LYS A 118 -16.93 -8.50 -9.48
N ALA A 119 -17.55 -7.66 -8.66
CA ALA A 119 -17.20 -7.46 -7.26
C ALA A 119 -17.14 -8.75 -6.42
N ASP A 120 -18.02 -9.74 -6.67
CA ASP A 120 -18.06 -11.02 -5.97
C ASP A 120 -16.85 -11.95 -6.24
N LYS A 121 -16.01 -11.61 -7.21
CA LYS A 121 -14.76 -12.31 -7.55
C LYS A 121 -13.52 -11.66 -6.95
N PHE A 122 -13.69 -10.60 -6.20
CA PHE A 122 -12.61 -9.95 -5.47
C PHE A 122 -12.62 -10.34 -3.99
N VAL A 123 -11.50 -10.13 -3.32
CA VAL A 123 -11.45 -10.20 -1.86
C VAL A 123 -12.45 -9.18 -1.30
N PRO A 124 -13.44 -9.59 -0.47
CA PRO A 124 -14.52 -8.69 -0.05
C PRO A 124 -14.02 -7.42 0.64
N SER A 125 -13.03 -7.53 1.51
CA SER A 125 -12.43 -6.39 2.20
C SER A 125 -11.75 -5.43 1.23
N ALA A 126 -11.21 -5.88 0.09
CA ALA A 126 -10.65 -5.01 -0.93
C ALA A 126 -11.72 -4.09 -1.53
N ILE A 127 -12.86 -4.66 -1.93
CA ILE A 127 -13.97 -3.87 -2.48
C ILE A 127 -14.48 -2.85 -1.45
N GLU A 128 -14.70 -3.27 -0.20
CA GLU A 128 -15.23 -2.37 0.84
C GLU A 128 -14.26 -1.22 1.17
N ASN A 129 -12.96 -1.45 1.17
CA ASN A 129 -11.99 -0.39 1.45
C ASN A 129 -11.74 0.59 0.29
N TRP A 130 -12.19 0.23 -0.92
CA TRP A 130 -12.10 1.10 -2.09
C TRP A 130 -13.39 1.89 -2.36
N LYS A 131 -14.42 1.71 -1.56
CA LYS A 131 -15.61 2.55 -1.61
C LYS A 131 -15.42 3.80 -0.78
N THR A 132 -15.77 4.95 -1.37
CA THR A 132 -15.95 6.19 -0.61
C THR A 132 -17.21 6.11 0.25
N ALA A 133 -17.44 7.09 1.14
CA ALA A 133 -18.66 7.20 1.93
C ALA A 133 -19.94 7.17 1.07
N ASP A 134 -19.85 7.76 -0.13
CA ASP A 134 -20.97 7.84 -1.09
C ASP A 134 -21.04 6.60 -2.00
N GLY A 135 -20.19 5.59 -1.77
CA GLY A 135 -20.18 4.33 -2.51
C GLY A 135 -19.45 4.38 -3.85
N GLN A 136 -18.79 5.49 -4.19
CA GLN A 136 -17.99 5.60 -5.41
C GLN A 136 -16.69 4.80 -5.31
N MET A 137 -16.13 4.42 -6.45
CA MET A 137 -14.84 3.74 -6.59
C MET A 137 -14.03 4.38 -7.72
N GLY A 138 -13.11 5.26 -7.39
CA GLY A 138 -12.27 5.98 -8.37
C GLY A 138 -11.18 5.14 -9.01
N GLY A 139 -11.07 3.90 -8.59
CA GLY A 139 -10.19 2.87 -9.12
C GLY A 139 -10.65 1.49 -8.68
N LEU A 140 -9.93 0.45 -9.08
CA LEU A 140 -10.20 -0.91 -8.63
C LEU A 140 -9.00 -1.49 -7.88
N PRO A 141 -9.24 -2.19 -6.75
CA PRO A 141 -8.18 -2.90 -6.06
C PRO A 141 -7.57 -3.95 -7.00
N SER A 142 -6.25 -4.01 -7.06
CA SER A 142 -5.54 -4.90 -7.96
C SER A 142 -4.70 -5.94 -7.21
N LEU A 143 -3.97 -5.50 -6.19
CA LEU A 143 -3.14 -6.35 -5.34
C LEU A 143 -3.43 -6.11 -3.86
N MET A 144 -3.38 -7.18 -3.07
CA MET A 144 -3.55 -7.14 -1.62
C MET A 144 -2.21 -7.01 -0.94
N ASN A 145 -2.08 -6.06 -0.03
CA ASN A 145 -0.94 -6.05 0.89
C ASN A 145 -1.29 -6.87 2.13
N THR A 146 -0.44 -7.81 2.45
CA THR A 146 -0.46 -8.56 3.70
C THR A 146 0.80 -8.28 4.49
N TYR A 147 0.73 -8.34 5.79
CA TYR A 147 1.80 -7.92 6.67
C TYR A 147 2.11 -9.01 7.68
N GLY A 148 3.32 -8.98 8.22
CA GLY A 148 3.72 -9.93 9.24
C GLY A 148 5.11 -9.63 9.78
N VAL A 149 5.70 -10.63 10.38
CA VAL A 149 7.04 -10.55 10.98
C VAL A 149 8.02 -11.38 10.17
N TRP A 150 8.94 -10.71 9.50
CA TRP A 150 10.12 -11.33 8.92
C TRP A 150 11.10 -11.68 10.03
N TYR A 151 11.61 -12.90 10.05
CA TYR A 151 12.55 -13.36 11.07
C TYR A 151 13.74 -14.11 10.48
N ASN A 152 14.90 -13.94 11.11
CA ASN A 152 16.14 -14.65 10.81
C ASN A 152 16.12 -16.00 11.53
N ALA A 153 15.85 -17.09 10.78
CA ALA A 153 15.75 -18.43 11.32
C ALA A 153 17.08 -18.94 11.93
N ASP A 154 18.21 -18.54 11.37
CA ASP A 154 19.54 -18.90 11.90
C ASP A 154 19.78 -18.26 13.27
N ALA A 155 19.35 -16.98 13.45
CA ALA A 155 19.45 -16.30 14.74
C ALA A 155 18.58 -16.95 15.81
N PHE A 156 17.34 -17.32 15.46
CA PHE A 156 16.43 -18.05 16.37
C PHE A 156 17.01 -19.40 16.78
N THR A 157 17.51 -20.18 15.81
CA THR A 157 18.13 -21.48 16.06
C THR A 157 19.35 -21.36 16.98
N ALA A 158 20.24 -20.40 16.71
CA ALA A 158 21.43 -20.15 17.51
C ALA A 158 21.09 -19.69 18.95
N ALA A 159 19.95 -19.06 19.15
CA ALA A 159 19.47 -18.64 20.47
C ALA A 159 18.63 -19.71 21.18
N GLY A 160 18.41 -20.88 20.58
CA GLY A 160 17.55 -21.95 21.13
C GLY A 160 16.10 -21.54 21.23
N LEU A 161 15.62 -20.67 20.32
CA LEU A 161 14.26 -20.17 20.29
C LEU A 161 13.42 -20.97 19.29
N PRO A 162 12.12 -21.25 19.59
CA PRO A 162 11.20 -21.75 18.59
C PRO A 162 11.01 -20.72 17.48
N LEU A 163 10.88 -21.19 16.23
CA LEU A 163 10.57 -20.29 15.12
C LEU A 163 9.16 -19.70 15.26
N PRO A 164 8.97 -18.41 14.92
CA PRO A 164 7.66 -17.79 14.89
C PRO A 164 6.69 -18.54 13.95
N LYS A 165 5.45 -18.69 14.37
CA LYS A 165 4.38 -19.37 13.61
C LYS A 165 3.01 -18.86 14.05
N ALA A 166 1.95 -19.18 13.31
CA ALA A 166 0.59 -18.86 13.72
C ALA A 166 0.31 -19.26 15.18
N GLY A 167 -0.33 -18.39 15.91
CA GLY A 167 -0.65 -18.56 17.33
C GLY A 167 0.42 -18.11 18.32
N TRP A 168 1.61 -17.61 17.86
CA TRP A 168 2.56 -17.00 18.78
C TRP A 168 2.02 -15.67 19.32
N THR A 169 2.50 -15.27 20.50
CA THR A 169 1.97 -14.13 21.23
C THR A 169 2.88 -12.90 21.17
N TRP A 170 2.33 -11.73 21.50
CA TRP A 170 3.12 -10.50 21.67
C TRP A 170 4.21 -10.68 22.75
N ASP A 171 3.90 -11.43 23.81
CA ASP A 171 4.88 -11.71 24.86
C ASP A 171 6.00 -12.64 24.34
N ASP A 172 5.68 -13.64 23.50
CA ASP A 172 6.70 -14.47 22.83
C ASP A 172 7.61 -13.63 21.95
N MET A 173 7.04 -12.70 21.18
CA MET A 173 7.81 -11.79 20.31
C MET A 173 8.75 -10.90 21.10
N TYR A 174 8.27 -10.26 22.18
CA TYR A 174 9.12 -9.41 23.01
C TYR A 174 10.19 -10.22 23.76
N ALA A 175 9.86 -11.42 24.23
CA ALA A 175 10.83 -12.34 24.86
C ALA A 175 11.92 -12.79 23.86
N ALA A 176 11.52 -13.10 22.61
CA ALA A 176 12.47 -13.41 21.55
C ALA A 176 13.35 -12.18 21.23
N ALA A 177 12.76 -10.99 21.10
CA ALA A 177 13.50 -9.76 20.86
C ALA A 177 14.55 -9.50 21.95
N ALA A 178 14.21 -9.70 23.23
CA ALA A 178 15.14 -9.54 24.32
C ALA A 178 16.33 -10.53 24.25
N LYS A 179 16.09 -11.79 23.86
CA LYS A 179 17.15 -12.79 23.73
C LYS A 179 18.05 -12.56 22.49
N LEU A 180 17.51 -11.96 21.45
CA LEU A 180 18.21 -11.71 20.18
C LEU A 180 18.94 -10.37 20.14
N ALA A 181 18.58 -9.40 21.00
CA ALA A 181 19.26 -8.12 21.13
C ALA A 181 20.72 -8.30 21.57
N ASN A 182 21.61 -7.48 21.02
CA ASN A 182 23.05 -7.49 21.27
C ASN A 182 23.73 -8.85 20.95
N LYS A 183 23.16 -9.61 19.98
CA LYS A 183 23.71 -10.90 19.53
C LYS A 183 24.05 -10.82 18.05
N ASN A 184 25.11 -11.50 17.64
CA ASN A 184 25.52 -11.67 16.23
C ASN A 184 25.61 -10.35 15.43
N GLY A 185 25.95 -9.24 16.12
CA GLY A 185 26.03 -7.90 15.53
C GLY A 185 24.69 -7.17 15.37
N ALA A 186 23.60 -7.75 15.84
CA ALA A 186 22.32 -7.05 15.97
C ALA A 186 22.32 -6.19 17.25
N LYS A 187 21.94 -4.93 17.13
CA LYS A 187 21.78 -4.03 18.28
C LYS A 187 20.46 -4.28 19.01
N TYR A 188 19.39 -4.47 18.24
CA TYR A 188 18.04 -4.75 18.72
C TYR A 188 17.58 -6.11 18.20
N GLY A 189 16.71 -6.79 18.94
CA GLY A 189 16.10 -8.03 18.50
C GLY A 189 14.93 -7.83 17.55
N LEU A 190 14.27 -6.65 17.63
CA LEU A 190 13.18 -6.26 16.73
C LEU A 190 13.38 -4.81 16.27
N VAL A 191 13.29 -4.59 14.98
CA VAL A 191 13.16 -3.26 14.35
C VAL A 191 11.83 -3.24 13.60
N ALA A 192 10.88 -2.45 14.08
CA ALA A 192 9.51 -2.44 13.55
C ALA A 192 9.04 -0.98 13.38
N ASP A 193 9.44 -0.38 12.25
CA ASP A 193 9.07 1.01 11.95
C ASP A 193 7.55 1.19 11.85
N GLN A 194 6.82 0.21 11.29
CA GLN A 194 5.36 0.24 11.29
C GLN A 194 4.75 0.34 12.70
N LEU A 195 5.46 -0.10 13.74
CA LEU A 195 5.00 -0.02 15.13
C LEU A 195 5.48 1.23 15.84
N THR A 196 6.66 1.74 15.48
CA THR A 196 7.32 2.87 16.15
C THR A 196 7.35 4.15 15.31
N GLY A 197 6.99 4.09 14.04
CA GLY A 197 6.94 5.19 13.09
C GLY A 197 5.61 5.97 13.10
N PRO A 198 5.36 6.78 12.07
CA PRO A 198 4.14 7.60 11.98
C PRO A 198 2.83 6.79 11.96
N ASP A 199 2.85 5.58 11.41
CA ASP A 199 1.69 4.67 11.35
C ASP A 199 1.57 3.78 12.61
N GLY A 200 2.47 3.96 13.58
CA GLY A 200 2.52 3.16 14.81
C GLY A 200 1.21 3.06 15.58
N PRO A 201 0.42 4.13 15.73
CA PRO A 201 -0.88 4.06 16.39
C PRO A 201 -1.86 3.08 15.73
N PHE A 202 -1.87 2.98 14.40
CA PHE A 202 -2.73 2.03 13.69
C PHE A 202 -2.22 0.59 13.86
N THR A 203 -0.92 0.38 13.73
CA THR A 203 -0.29 -0.94 13.95
C THR A 203 -0.50 -1.43 15.38
N MET A 204 -0.49 -0.55 16.39
CA MET A 204 -0.79 -0.90 17.79
C MET A 204 -2.25 -1.35 17.98
N SER A 205 -3.17 -0.95 17.10
CA SER A 205 -4.55 -1.47 17.09
C SER A 205 -4.61 -2.99 16.98
N MET A 206 -3.61 -3.63 16.35
CA MET A 206 -3.55 -5.10 16.29
C MET A 206 -3.45 -5.72 17.68
N TYR A 207 -2.65 -5.12 18.58
CA TYR A 207 -2.61 -5.58 19.98
C TYR A 207 -3.95 -5.40 20.65
N SER A 208 -4.52 -4.19 20.59
CA SER A 208 -5.78 -3.86 21.25
C SER A 208 -6.93 -4.75 20.77
N VAL A 209 -7.16 -4.84 19.47
CA VAL A 209 -8.21 -5.67 18.87
C VAL A 209 -8.01 -7.15 19.16
N SER A 210 -6.77 -7.63 19.10
CA SER A 210 -6.42 -9.01 19.46
C SER A 210 -6.68 -9.32 20.93
N ALA A 211 -6.60 -8.33 21.81
CA ALA A 211 -6.90 -8.41 23.24
C ALA A 211 -8.39 -8.19 23.58
N GLY A 212 -9.26 -8.03 22.59
CA GLY A 212 -10.69 -7.74 22.76
C GLY A 212 -11.03 -6.29 23.01
N GLY A 213 -10.09 -5.35 22.77
CA GLY A 213 -10.29 -3.92 22.82
C GLY A 213 -10.67 -3.32 21.45
N ALA A 214 -10.71 -1.98 21.39
CA ALA A 214 -11.02 -1.21 20.20
C ALA A 214 -9.77 -0.93 19.34
N PRO A 215 -9.91 -0.75 18.02
CA PRO A 215 -8.86 -0.17 17.19
C PRO A 215 -8.67 1.32 17.52
N PHE A 216 -7.52 1.88 17.12
CA PHE A 216 -7.22 3.31 17.30
C PHE A 216 -8.25 4.23 16.65
N THR A 217 -8.87 3.80 15.57
CA THR A 217 -9.97 4.50 14.90
C THR A 217 -11.05 3.50 14.48
N ASP A 218 -12.28 3.95 14.49
CA ASP A 218 -13.44 3.18 14.04
C ASP A 218 -13.41 2.90 12.52
N ASN A 219 -12.85 3.81 11.74
CA ASN A 219 -12.68 3.64 10.30
C ASN A 219 -11.48 4.47 9.81
N VAL A 220 -10.70 3.97 8.86
CA VAL A 220 -9.55 4.71 8.31
C VAL A 220 -9.92 5.62 7.14
N ASN A 221 -11.00 5.31 6.41
CA ASN A 221 -11.46 6.09 5.27
C ASN A 221 -12.40 7.23 5.70
N HIS A 222 -13.30 6.93 6.66
CA HIS A 222 -14.35 7.84 7.14
C HIS A 222 -14.38 7.83 8.67
N PRO A 223 -13.31 8.27 9.34
CA PRO A 223 -13.22 8.20 10.79
C PRO A 223 -14.24 9.13 11.44
N THR A 224 -14.94 8.61 12.47
CA THR A 224 -15.78 9.45 13.33
C THR A 224 -15.11 9.70 14.68
N LYS A 225 -14.20 8.83 15.08
CA LYS A 225 -13.41 8.97 16.32
C LYS A 225 -12.08 8.25 16.25
N ALA A 226 -11.14 8.73 17.06
CA ALA A 226 -9.97 7.98 17.51
C ALA A 226 -10.11 7.70 19.01
N GLU A 227 -9.62 6.55 19.46
CA GLU A 227 -9.62 6.16 20.87
C GLU A 227 -8.40 5.32 21.24
N ALA A 228 -8.05 5.34 22.51
CA ALA A 228 -7.03 4.48 23.09
C ALA A 228 -7.59 3.92 24.40
N ASP A 229 -8.25 2.78 24.33
CA ASP A 229 -8.82 2.09 25.47
C ASP A 229 -7.74 1.46 26.38
N ASP A 230 -8.15 0.78 27.46
CA ASP A 230 -7.21 0.15 28.38
C ASP A 230 -6.36 -0.94 27.69
N LYS A 231 -6.90 -1.64 26.67
CA LYS A 231 -6.15 -2.66 25.93
C LYS A 231 -5.14 -2.03 24.99
N TYR A 232 -5.49 -0.94 24.36
CA TYR A 232 -4.57 -0.16 23.55
C TYR A 232 -3.42 0.39 24.41
N LYS A 233 -3.74 0.99 25.57
CA LYS A 233 -2.76 1.49 26.52
C LYS A 233 -1.83 0.39 27.02
N GLU A 234 -2.35 -0.81 27.36
CA GLU A 234 -1.55 -1.98 27.74
C GLU A 234 -0.51 -2.33 26.67
N GLY A 235 -0.91 -2.33 25.37
CA GLY A 235 -0.01 -2.57 24.24
C GLY A 235 1.11 -1.52 24.15
N VAL A 236 0.78 -0.23 24.31
CA VAL A 236 1.75 0.88 24.33
C VAL A 236 2.73 0.74 25.51
N GLU A 237 2.26 0.35 26.69
CA GLU A 237 3.10 0.13 27.87
C GLU A 237 4.10 -1.02 27.65
N LYS A 238 3.66 -2.14 27.07
CA LYS A 238 4.53 -3.28 26.72
C LYS A 238 5.60 -2.87 25.70
N LEU A 239 5.21 -2.16 24.64
CA LEU A 239 6.15 -1.66 23.63
C LEU A 239 7.17 -0.69 24.24
N THR A 240 6.72 0.26 25.04
CA THR A 240 7.59 1.23 25.74
C THR A 240 8.59 0.51 26.64
N ALA A 241 8.17 -0.51 27.37
CA ALA A 241 9.05 -1.33 28.22
C ALA A 241 10.10 -2.08 27.37
N ALA A 242 9.71 -2.63 26.19
CA ALA A 242 10.60 -3.33 25.29
C ALA A 242 11.61 -2.39 24.61
N ILE A 243 11.23 -1.14 24.32
CA ILE A 243 12.15 -0.12 23.83
C ILE A 243 13.12 0.29 24.95
N LYS A 244 12.62 0.53 26.16
CA LYS A 244 13.44 0.94 27.31
C LYS A 244 14.49 -0.08 27.70
N ASN A 245 14.18 -1.39 27.62
CA ASN A 245 15.13 -2.45 27.93
C ASN A 245 16.08 -2.79 26.76
N GLY A 246 15.96 -2.11 25.62
CA GLY A 246 16.84 -2.28 24.46
C GLY A 246 16.53 -3.51 23.59
N SER A 247 15.40 -4.19 23.77
CA SER A 247 15.02 -5.32 22.93
C SER A 247 14.37 -4.90 21.61
N VAL A 248 13.65 -3.77 21.61
CA VAL A 248 13.02 -3.16 20.43
C VAL A 248 13.69 -1.84 20.08
N ALA A 249 13.90 -1.58 18.82
CA ALA A 249 14.48 -0.32 18.34
C ALA A 249 13.54 0.88 18.65
N PRO A 250 14.08 2.02 19.11
CA PRO A 250 13.29 3.20 19.36
C PRO A 250 12.83 3.85 18.05
N PRO A 251 11.81 4.76 18.10
CA PRO A 251 11.42 5.57 16.96
C PRO A 251 12.60 6.24 16.27
N GLY A 252 12.61 6.26 14.94
CA GLY A 252 13.65 6.89 14.13
C GLY A 252 14.94 6.08 13.98
N TYR A 253 14.99 4.83 14.46
CA TYR A 253 16.14 3.97 14.24
C TYR A 253 16.13 3.43 12.81
N ASP A 254 17.04 3.92 12.00
CA ASP A 254 17.46 3.42 10.65
C ASP A 254 16.38 2.70 9.81
N ALA A 255 15.16 3.24 9.85
CA ALA A 255 14.00 2.64 9.19
C ALA A 255 14.19 2.49 7.66
N ALA A 256 14.88 3.44 7.03
CA ALA A 256 15.15 3.41 5.60
C ALA A 256 16.03 2.23 5.15
N ASN A 257 16.86 1.68 6.05
CA ASN A 257 17.81 0.60 5.76
C ASN A 257 17.43 -0.74 6.37
N VAL A 258 16.27 -0.85 7.03
CA VAL A 258 15.89 -2.04 7.80
C VAL A 258 15.90 -3.32 6.94
N GLN A 259 15.45 -3.26 5.70
CA GLN A 259 15.45 -4.40 4.77
C GLN A 259 16.87 -4.85 4.46
N SER A 260 17.77 -3.93 4.14
CA SER A 260 19.19 -4.24 3.88
C SER A 260 19.90 -4.79 5.13
N LEU A 261 19.59 -4.24 6.29
CA LEU A 261 20.12 -4.71 7.58
C LEU A 261 19.59 -6.12 7.91
N PHE A 262 18.32 -6.42 7.61
CA PHE A 262 17.75 -7.75 7.76
C PHE A 262 18.43 -8.75 6.83
N ALA A 263 18.54 -8.43 5.54
CA ALA A 263 19.23 -9.26 4.54
C ALA A 263 20.70 -9.52 4.90
N ALA A 264 21.36 -8.57 5.56
CA ALA A 264 22.73 -8.71 6.06
C ALA A 264 22.83 -9.45 7.42
N GLY A 265 21.71 -9.88 8.02
CA GLY A 265 21.65 -10.56 9.31
C GLY A 265 21.85 -9.65 10.53
N LYS A 266 21.77 -8.33 10.37
CA LYS A 266 21.93 -7.33 11.43
C LYS A 266 20.65 -7.03 12.19
N VAL A 267 19.50 -7.44 11.66
CA VAL A 267 18.17 -7.31 12.26
C VAL A 267 17.56 -8.69 12.35
N PRO A 268 17.36 -9.25 13.56
CA PRO A 268 16.80 -10.59 13.73
C PRO A 268 15.32 -10.70 13.41
N MET A 269 14.53 -9.65 13.69
CA MET A 269 13.12 -9.56 13.37
C MET A 269 12.77 -8.16 12.88
N THR A 270 11.88 -8.10 11.87
CA THR A 270 11.29 -6.83 11.42
C THR A 270 9.85 -7.03 10.99
N PHE A 271 9.03 -6.02 11.19
CA PHE A 271 7.71 -5.94 10.55
C PHE A 271 7.88 -5.59 9.09
N GLY A 272 7.05 -6.17 8.24
CA GLY A 272 7.10 -5.88 6.81
C GLY A 272 5.98 -6.56 6.05
N GLY A 273 5.80 -6.17 4.80
CA GLY A 273 4.84 -6.80 3.91
C GLY A 273 5.41 -8.00 3.16
N GLN A 274 4.52 -8.79 2.59
CA GLN A 274 4.84 -9.99 1.80
C GLN A 274 5.69 -9.68 0.56
N TRP A 275 5.63 -8.46 0.03
CA TRP A 275 6.40 -8.06 -1.17
C TRP A 275 7.91 -8.19 -0.99
N LEU A 276 8.41 -8.19 0.25
CA LEU A 276 9.82 -8.43 0.50
C LEU A 276 10.28 -9.82 0.02
N ALA A 277 9.34 -10.78 -0.09
CA ALA A 277 9.63 -12.10 -0.63
C ALA A 277 10.19 -12.05 -2.06
N ALA A 278 9.62 -11.21 -2.92
CA ALA A 278 10.11 -11.02 -4.28
C ALA A 278 11.51 -10.38 -4.29
N GLY A 279 11.74 -9.35 -3.47
CA GLY A 279 13.05 -8.73 -3.30
C GLY A 279 14.10 -9.73 -2.80
N PHE A 280 13.76 -10.55 -1.81
CA PHE A 280 14.68 -11.56 -1.28
C PHE A 280 15.01 -12.70 -2.25
N GLN A 281 14.18 -12.98 -3.24
CA GLN A 281 14.55 -13.90 -4.32
C GLN A 281 15.70 -13.35 -5.19
N THR A 282 15.71 -12.03 -5.40
CA THR A 282 16.74 -11.34 -6.19
C THR A 282 18.00 -11.06 -5.35
N ASP A 283 17.83 -10.48 -4.16
CA ASP A 283 18.92 -10.00 -3.29
C ASP A 283 19.64 -11.14 -2.54
N LYS A 284 19.01 -12.32 -2.45
CA LYS A 284 19.54 -13.52 -1.78
C LYS A 284 20.13 -13.21 -0.40
N PRO A 285 19.30 -12.97 0.60
CA PRO A 285 19.75 -12.71 1.96
C PRO A 285 20.80 -13.73 2.43
N LYS A 286 21.77 -13.27 3.20
CA LYS A 286 22.85 -14.12 3.76
C LYS A 286 22.39 -15.04 4.88
N VAL A 287 21.11 -14.94 5.28
CA VAL A 287 20.50 -15.67 6.38
C VAL A 287 19.32 -16.50 5.89
N LYS A 288 19.07 -17.61 6.54
CA LYS A 288 17.77 -18.29 6.41
C LYS A 288 16.70 -17.46 7.09
N TYR A 289 15.63 -17.22 6.39
CA TYR A 289 14.54 -16.37 6.88
C TYR A 289 13.19 -17.08 6.77
N GLY A 290 12.24 -16.57 7.49
CA GLY A 290 10.84 -16.93 7.36
C GLY A 290 9.96 -15.71 7.59
N PHE A 291 8.69 -15.87 7.30
CA PHE A 291 7.63 -14.89 7.48
C PHE A 291 6.54 -15.49 8.34
N ALA A 292 6.11 -14.81 9.37
CA ALA A 292 5.09 -15.28 10.30
C ALA A 292 3.96 -14.26 10.42
N PRO A 293 2.71 -14.70 10.68
CA PRO A 293 1.63 -13.79 11.02
C PRO A 293 2.02 -12.90 12.20
N PHE A 294 1.39 -11.75 12.32
CA PHE A 294 1.57 -10.93 13.51
C PHE A 294 1.23 -11.71 14.78
N PRO A 295 1.91 -11.40 15.90
CA PRO A 295 1.60 -12.01 17.17
C PRO A 295 0.19 -11.65 17.63
N GLN A 296 -0.44 -12.56 18.38
CA GLN A 296 -1.78 -12.37 18.93
C GLN A 296 -1.76 -12.24 20.46
N VAL A 297 -2.84 -11.71 21.04
CA VAL A 297 -3.14 -11.82 22.47
C VAL A 297 -4.17 -12.92 22.68
N GLN A 298 -5.35 -12.80 22.07
CA GLN A 298 -6.43 -13.80 22.11
C GLN A 298 -6.87 -14.20 20.70
N THR A 299 -7.12 -13.21 19.83
CA THR A 299 -7.64 -13.40 18.48
C THR A 299 -6.62 -12.98 17.44
N PRO A 300 -6.36 -13.80 16.40
CA PRO A 300 -5.56 -13.35 15.26
C PRO A 300 -6.09 -12.09 14.66
N THR A 301 -5.23 -11.09 14.52
CA THR A 301 -5.56 -9.78 13.94
C THR A 301 -4.45 -9.36 13.00
N THR A 302 -4.78 -8.90 11.80
CA THR A 302 -3.79 -8.46 10.81
C THR A 302 -4.02 -7.02 10.36
N LEU A 303 -2.97 -6.41 9.80
CA LEU A 303 -3.09 -5.15 9.08
C LEU A 303 -3.70 -5.41 7.70
N TYR A 304 -4.50 -4.45 7.27
CA TYR A 304 -5.13 -4.47 5.96
C TYR A 304 -4.73 -3.25 5.15
N ASP A 305 -4.33 -3.50 3.92
CA ASP A 305 -4.03 -2.49 2.92
C ASP A 305 -4.14 -3.11 1.52
N SER A 306 -4.38 -2.30 0.50
CA SER A 306 -4.38 -2.75 -0.89
C SER A 306 -3.92 -1.63 -1.81
N VAL A 307 -3.39 -2.05 -2.94
CA VAL A 307 -3.05 -1.16 -4.04
C VAL A 307 -3.89 -1.51 -5.25
N GLY A 308 -4.15 -0.53 -6.09
CA GLY A 308 -4.97 -0.74 -7.25
C GLY A 308 -4.63 0.20 -8.39
N ILE A 309 -5.60 0.39 -9.26
CA ILE A 309 -5.43 1.13 -10.50
C ILE A 309 -6.54 2.16 -10.59
N CYS A 310 -6.13 3.43 -10.59
CA CYS A 310 -7.01 4.60 -10.71
C CYS A 310 -7.13 5.08 -12.16
N THR A 311 -8.26 5.72 -12.48
CA THR A 311 -8.55 6.28 -13.80
C THR A 311 -8.95 7.75 -13.66
N PRO A 312 -8.27 8.70 -14.32
CA PRO A 312 -8.62 10.11 -14.22
C PRO A 312 -9.94 10.41 -14.96
N GLN A 313 -10.75 11.34 -14.42
CA GLN A 313 -12.05 11.71 -14.96
C GLN A 313 -12.00 12.21 -16.42
N TYR A 314 -10.87 12.70 -16.86
CA TYR A 314 -10.68 13.21 -18.23
C TYR A 314 -10.11 12.18 -19.21
N THR A 315 -10.06 10.88 -18.86
CA THR A 315 -9.72 9.84 -19.84
C THR A 315 -10.68 9.93 -21.04
N LYS A 316 -10.13 9.77 -22.25
CA LYS A 316 -10.89 10.05 -23.47
C LYS A 316 -11.91 8.96 -23.82
N ASP A 317 -11.58 7.72 -23.51
CA ASP A 317 -12.41 6.53 -23.79
C ASP A 317 -12.45 5.63 -22.56
N GLN A 318 -13.50 5.78 -21.78
CA GLN A 318 -13.71 5.01 -20.56
C GLN A 318 -13.92 3.51 -20.83
N ASP A 319 -14.55 3.14 -21.94
CA ASP A 319 -14.80 1.74 -22.26
C ASP A 319 -13.52 1.02 -22.69
N ALA A 320 -12.68 1.66 -23.52
CA ALA A 320 -11.36 1.14 -23.85
C ALA A 320 -10.47 1.05 -22.60
N THR A 321 -10.50 2.06 -21.74
CA THR A 321 -9.74 2.10 -20.47
C THR A 321 -10.19 0.98 -19.54
N TYR A 322 -11.50 0.76 -19.36
CA TYR A 322 -12.03 -0.33 -18.54
C TYR A 322 -11.65 -1.72 -19.05
N LYS A 323 -11.66 -1.95 -20.37
CA LYS A 323 -11.18 -3.22 -20.97
C LYS A 323 -9.72 -3.51 -20.61
N VAL A 324 -8.86 -2.49 -20.66
CA VAL A 324 -7.45 -2.64 -20.29
C VAL A 324 -7.31 -2.86 -18.77
N LEU A 325 -8.07 -2.13 -17.94
CA LEU A 325 -8.13 -2.33 -16.50
C LEU A 325 -8.54 -3.76 -16.13
N GLN A 326 -9.57 -4.29 -16.78
CA GLN A 326 -10.01 -5.68 -16.65
C GLN A 326 -8.91 -6.66 -17.07
N TYR A 327 -8.25 -6.40 -18.20
CA TYR A 327 -7.17 -7.26 -18.70
C TYR A 327 -5.98 -7.29 -17.73
N ILE A 328 -5.61 -6.16 -17.14
CA ILE A 328 -4.54 -6.12 -16.15
C ILE A 328 -4.89 -7.03 -14.97
N ASN A 329 -6.08 -6.89 -14.39
CA ASN A 329 -6.48 -7.66 -13.22
C ASN A 329 -6.69 -9.16 -13.48
N THR A 330 -7.03 -9.54 -14.70
CA THR A 330 -7.36 -10.95 -15.03
C THR A 330 -6.26 -11.72 -15.75
N LYS A 331 -5.33 -11.04 -16.46
CA LYS A 331 -4.33 -11.68 -17.32
C LYS A 331 -2.90 -11.22 -17.07
N VAL A 332 -2.69 -9.92 -16.83
CA VAL A 332 -1.32 -9.41 -16.66
C VAL A 332 -0.68 -10.01 -15.42
N TRP A 333 -1.40 -10.05 -14.30
CA TRP A 333 -0.86 -10.64 -13.08
C TRP A 333 -0.58 -12.14 -13.20
N ASP A 334 -1.43 -12.91 -13.91
CA ASP A 334 -1.15 -14.31 -14.21
C ASP A 334 0.18 -14.52 -14.95
N ALA A 335 0.53 -13.59 -15.84
CA ALA A 335 1.77 -13.65 -16.61
C ALA A 335 3.00 -13.12 -15.81
N VAL A 336 2.82 -12.17 -14.92
CA VAL A 336 3.88 -11.48 -14.18
C VAL A 336 4.29 -12.22 -12.90
N LEU A 337 3.31 -12.65 -12.11
CA LEU A 337 3.53 -13.22 -10.77
C LEU A 337 4.40 -14.48 -10.74
N PRO A 338 4.43 -15.36 -11.76
CA PRO A 338 5.37 -16.48 -11.78
C PRO A 338 6.84 -16.09 -11.72
N SER A 339 7.20 -14.89 -12.19
CA SER A 339 8.58 -14.38 -12.15
C SER A 339 8.80 -13.28 -11.10
N SER A 340 7.73 -12.59 -10.71
CA SER A 340 7.79 -11.47 -9.74
C SER A 340 6.57 -11.53 -8.81
N PRO A 341 6.56 -12.43 -7.80
CA PRO A 341 5.42 -12.61 -6.90
C PRO A 341 5.34 -11.47 -5.85
N VAL A 342 5.03 -10.26 -6.33
CA VAL A 342 5.02 -9.04 -5.51
C VAL A 342 3.91 -9.03 -4.48
N ALA A 343 2.69 -9.45 -4.86
CA ALA A 343 1.54 -9.50 -3.95
C ALA A 343 0.42 -10.39 -4.53
N PRO A 344 -0.46 -10.96 -3.68
CA PRO A 344 -1.61 -11.71 -4.16
C PRO A 344 -2.62 -10.76 -4.82
N PRO A 345 -3.18 -11.11 -6.01
CA PRO A 345 -4.23 -10.35 -6.64
C PRO A 345 -5.47 -10.17 -5.76
N ALA A 346 -6.08 -8.99 -5.81
CA ALA A 346 -7.39 -8.75 -5.21
C ALA A 346 -8.50 -9.53 -5.93
N TYR A 347 -8.34 -9.75 -7.26
CA TYR A 347 -9.18 -10.64 -8.06
C TYR A 347 -8.82 -12.09 -7.76
N THR A 348 -9.68 -12.79 -7.01
CA THR A 348 -9.37 -14.11 -6.43
C THR A 348 -9.03 -15.21 -7.46
N PRO A 349 -9.63 -15.26 -8.68
CA PRO A 349 -9.24 -16.28 -9.65
C PRO A 349 -7.78 -16.17 -10.14
N ALA A 350 -7.14 -15.00 -10.03
CA ALA A 350 -5.74 -14.81 -10.42
C ALA A 350 -4.72 -15.10 -9.29
N GLN A 351 -5.17 -15.50 -8.09
CA GLN A 351 -4.25 -15.72 -6.94
C GLN A 351 -3.39 -16.97 -7.08
N THR A 352 -3.82 -17.97 -7.86
CA THR A 352 -3.09 -19.25 -8.02
C THR A 352 -1.66 -19.02 -8.46
N SER A 353 -1.43 -18.18 -9.46
CA SER A 353 -0.10 -17.87 -10.00
C SER A 353 0.88 -17.34 -8.95
N TYR A 354 0.38 -16.52 -8.00
CA TYR A 354 1.15 -15.99 -6.88
C TYR A 354 1.60 -17.09 -5.91
N PHE A 355 0.65 -17.92 -5.45
CA PHE A 355 0.97 -18.97 -4.48
C PHE A 355 1.84 -20.07 -5.09
N ASP A 356 1.63 -20.44 -6.35
CA ASP A 356 2.45 -21.42 -7.05
C ASP A 356 3.90 -20.91 -7.21
N ALA A 357 4.09 -19.62 -7.52
CA ALA A 357 5.42 -19.03 -7.61
C ALA A 357 6.17 -19.09 -6.27
N LEU A 358 5.54 -18.73 -5.17
CA LEU A 358 6.14 -18.81 -3.83
C LEU A 358 6.42 -20.25 -3.39
N THR A 359 5.51 -21.18 -3.69
CA THR A 359 5.70 -22.61 -3.39
C THR A 359 6.89 -23.17 -4.15
N LYS A 360 7.00 -22.85 -5.46
CA LYS A 360 8.14 -23.23 -6.30
C LYS A 360 9.46 -22.64 -5.79
N ALA A 361 9.41 -21.42 -5.24
CA ALA A 361 10.56 -20.76 -4.62
C ALA A 361 10.86 -21.26 -3.19
N GLN A 362 10.15 -22.30 -2.71
CA GLN A 362 10.28 -22.87 -1.37
C GLN A 362 10.04 -21.86 -0.23
N GLN A 363 9.18 -20.87 -0.47
CA GLN A 363 8.81 -19.84 0.52
C GLN A 363 7.51 -20.20 1.25
N GLN A 364 7.43 -21.41 1.79
CA GLN A 364 6.20 -21.93 2.41
C GLN A 364 5.70 -21.07 3.56
N THR A 365 6.58 -20.50 4.39
CA THR A 365 6.17 -19.62 5.49
C THR A 365 5.49 -18.34 5.00
N VAL A 366 5.87 -17.84 3.81
CA VAL A 366 5.19 -16.70 3.17
C VAL A 366 3.80 -17.11 2.68
N VAL A 367 3.70 -18.26 2.01
CA VAL A 367 2.40 -18.81 1.55
C VAL A 367 1.43 -18.96 2.72
N ASP A 368 1.88 -19.57 3.81
CA ASP A 368 1.03 -19.84 4.98
C ASP A 368 0.57 -18.54 5.66
N THR A 369 1.48 -17.59 5.83
CA THR A 369 1.16 -16.28 6.43
C THR A 369 0.20 -15.48 5.57
N VAL A 370 0.46 -15.37 4.26
CA VAL A 370 -0.42 -14.62 3.34
C VAL A 370 -1.82 -15.24 3.31
N LYS A 371 -1.94 -16.58 3.26
CA LYS A 371 -3.25 -17.24 3.32
C LYS A 371 -3.98 -16.97 4.64
N ALA A 372 -3.27 -16.99 5.76
CA ALA A 372 -3.84 -16.66 7.06
C ALA A 372 -4.35 -15.22 7.10
N ASP A 373 -3.58 -14.28 6.59
CA ASP A 373 -3.95 -12.86 6.56
C ASP A 373 -5.16 -12.58 5.66
N LEU A 374 -5.18 -13.16 4.45
CA LEU A 374 -6.32 -13.01 3.51
C LEU A 374 -7.63 -13.62 4.05
N SER A 375 -7.54 -14.56 4.98
CA SER A 375 -8.68 -15.21 5.65
C SER A 375 -8.94 -14.69 7.06
N ALA A 376 -8.22 -13.65 7.52
CA ALA A 376 -8.35 -13.13 8.88
C ALA A 376 -9.72 -12.48 9.12
N GLU A 377 -10.38 -12.87 10.21
CA GLU A 377 -11.67 -12.29 10.63
C GLU A 377 -11.54 -10.88 11.20
N LYS A 378 -10.37 -10.57 11.76
CA LYS A 378 -10.07 -9.26 12.37
C LYS A 378 -8.96 -8.59 11.59
N THR A 379 -9.30 -7.43 11.02
CA THR A 379 -8.37 -6.58 10.30
C THR A 379 -8.40 -5.17 10.84
N VAL A 380 -7.28 -4.46 10.79
CA VAL A 380 -7.18 -3.04 11.14
C VAL A 380 -6.48 -2.29 10.01
N GLY A 381 -6.91 -1.07 9.73
CA GLY A 381 -6.31 -0.25 8.68
C GLY A 381 -4.91 0.23 9.05
N VAL A 382 -4.08 0.44 8.05
CA VAL A 382 -2.66 0.82 8.22
C VAL A 382 -2.52 2.29 8.60
N ARG A 383 -3.37 3.16 8.03
CA ARG A 383 -3.35 4.62 8.21
C ARG A 383 -4.67 5.24 7.77
N PHE A 384 -4.90 6.50 8.13
CA PHE A 384 -6.00 7.26 7.53
C PHE A 384 -5.75 7.50 6.03
N THR A 385 -6.85 7.46 5.26
CA THR A 385 -6.84 7.77 3.82
C THR A 385 -7.39 9.17 3.52
N THR A 386 -7.68 9.95 4.55
CA THR A 386 -8.25 11.29 4.49
C THR A 386 -7.24 12.33 3.98
N GLN A 387 -7.73 13.48 3.51
CA GLN A 387 -6.88 14.60 3.03
C GLN A 387 -5.93 15.16 4.08
N TRP A 388 -6.23 14.98 5.36
CA TRP A 388 -5.41 15.42 6.49
C TRP A 388 -4.52 14.32 7.09
N ALA A 389 -4.42 13.16 6.44
CA ALA A 389 -3.64 12.02 6.93
C ALA A 389 -2.16 12.37 7.22
N SER A 390 -1.54 13.23 6.40
CA SER A 390 -0.16 13.69 6.65
C SER A 390 0.01 14.41 7.99
N GLN A 391 -1.00 15.19 8.42
CA GLN A 391 -0.98 15.89 9.70
C GLN A 391 -1.01 14.91 10.89
N VAL A 392 -1.60 13.73 10.71
CA VAL A 392 -1.57 12.66 11.72
C VAL A 392 -0.15 12.14 11.92
N GLY A 393 0.60 11.96 10.85
CA GLY A 393 2.02 11.59 10.92
C GLY A 393 2.85 12.59 11.73
N ASP A 394 2.63 13.89 11.51
CA ASP A 394 3.28 14.96 12.26
C ASP A 394 2.90 14.93 13.75
N LEU A 395 1.60 14.78 14.04
CA LEU A 395 1.10 14.66 15.43
C LEU A 395 1.66 13.42 16.14
N THR A 396 1.73 12.28 15.42
CA THR A 396 2.31 11.03 15.94
C THR A 396 3.78 11.23 16.29
N THR A 397 4.54 11.83 15.39
CA THR A 397 5.96 12.12 15.59
C THR A 397 6.17 13.07 16.78
N ALA A 398 5.35 14.08 16.93
CA ALA A 398 5.48 15.08 17.99
C ALA A 398 4.94 14.64 19.36
N ASN A 399 4.02 13.67 19.42
CA ASN A 399 3.33 13.32 20.66
C ASN A 399 3.43 11.83 21.03
N TYR A 400 3.16 10.91 20.11
CA TYR A 400 3.15 9.46 20.38
C TYR A 400 4.57 8.87 20.46
N GLN A 401 5.45 9.18 19.51
CA GLN A 401 6.83 8.69 19.53
C GLN A 401 7.63 9.13 20.79
N PRO A 402 7.47 10.35 21.34
CA PRO A 402 8.05 10.70 22.63
C PRO A 402 7.54 9.86 23.80
N ILE A 403 6.29 9.38 23.78
CA ILE A 403 5.78 8.44 24.78
C ILE A 403 6.53 7.10 24.66
N LEU A 404 6.64 6.56 23.45
CA LEU A 404 7.38 5.31 23.21
C LEU A 404 8.84 5.39 23.65
N SER A 405 9.48 6.55 23.46
CA SER A 405 10.89 6.79 23.86
C SER A 405 11.06 7.10 25.35
N GLY A 406 9.97 7.18 26.11
CA GLY A 406 10.00 7.58 27.53
C GLY A 406 10.33 9.06 27.78
N LYS A 407 10.32 9.91 26.74
CA LYS A 407 10.49 11.38 26.85
C LYS A 407 9.22 12.07 27.34
N LYS A 408 8.06 11.44 27.16
CA LYS A 408 6.77 11.83 27.71
C LYS A 408 6.15 10.66 28.47
N PRO A 409 5.36 10.90 29.52
CA PRO A 409 4.70 9.85 30.26
C PRO A 409 3.53 9.26 29.43
N ILE A 410 3.17 8.01 29.72
CA ILE A 410 2.03 7.34 29.09
C ILE A 410 0.69 8.07 29.35
N THR A 411 0.63 8.83 30.45
CA THR A 411 -0.53 9.67 30.78
C THR A 411 -0.81 10.79 29.77
N ASP A 412 0.11 11.05 28.85
CA ASP A 412 -0.09 12.01 27.74
C ASP A 412 -0.80 11.37 26.53
N LEU A 413 -1.01 10.05 26.53
CA LEU A 413 -1.69 9.34 25.46
C LEU A 413 -3.10 9.87 25.15
N PRO A 414 -3.97 10.16 26.16
CA PRO A 414 -5.27 10.77 25.89
C PRO A 414 -5.17 12.14 25.21
N ALA A 415 -4.23 12.98 25.59
CA ALA A 415 -4.03 14.30 24.98
C ALA A 415 -3.57 14.19 23.50
N TYR A 416 -2.85 13.12 23.13
CA TYR A 416 -2.55 12.81 21.74
C TYR A 416 -3.83 12.41 20.98
N VAL A 417 -4.65 11.51 21.54
CA VAL A 417 -5.93 11.06 20.95
C VAL A 417 -6.88 12.26 20.75
N ASP A 418 -6.95 13.19 21.69
CA ASP A 418 -7.76 14.40 21.58
C ASP A 418 -7.34 15.28 20.40
N LYS A 419 -6.05 15.37 20.09
CA LYS A 419 -5.54 16.09 18.91
C LYS A 419 -5.97 15.43 17.61
N ILE A 420 -5.93 14.09 17.53
CA ILE A 420 -6.43 13.34 16.38
C ILE A 420 -7.93 13.55 16.21
N ASN A 421 -8.71 13.49 17.29
CA ASN A 421 -10.14 13.79 17.27
C ASN A 421 -10.43 15.23 16.84
N GLY A 422 -9.52 16.16 17.13
CA GLY A 422 -9.57 17.53 16.62
C GLY A 422 -9.46 17.60 15.10
N LEU A 423 -8.56 16.80 14.47
CA LEU A 423 -8.45 16.71 13.02
C LEU A 423 -9.68 16.05 12.39
N ILE A 424 -10.18 14.95 12.97
CA ILE A 424 -11.40 14.28 12.51
C ILE A 424 -12.55 15.27 12.43
N LYS A 425 -12.79 16.06 13.48
CA LYS A 425 -13.87 17.06 13.52
C LYS A 425 -13.70 18.21 12.53
N GLN A 426 -12.48 18.51 12.11
CA GLN A 426 -12.21 19.57 11.12
C GLN A 426 -12.36 19.06 9.67
N GLY A 427 -12.16 17.76 9.47
CA GLY A 427 -12.20 17.13 8.15
C GLY A 427 -13.53 16.43 7.82
N SER A 428 -14.49 16.39 8.79
CA SER A 428 -15.85 15.81 8.63
C SER A 428 -16.89 16.87 8.20
#